data_04fe7f55f3c389ef715ef1663dabb911
#
_entry.id   04fe7f55f3c389ef715ef1663dabb911
#
_cell.length_a   1.000
_cell.length_b   1.000
_cell.length_c   1.000
_cell.angle_alpha   90.00
_cell.angle_beta   90.00
_cell.angle_gamma   90.00
#
_symmetry.space_group_name_H-M   'P 1'
#
loop_
_entity.id
_entity.type
_entity.pdbx_description
1 polymer ?
#
loop_
_entity_poly.entity_id
_entity_poly.type
_entity_poly.pdbx_seq_one_letter_code
_entity_poly.pdbx_strand_id
1 'polypeptide(L)'
;MSDANSSIGANGSGAAKGVTWARRSEVPPFSPAPGIQVQPVIGESLMTCWIAMEPGAVVAEHSHPNEQLGVVVEGSVSITAEGETREMVVGDAYVVPKDLAHRGVAGANGVVLVETFVPIREEYAKAWRAVVEG
;
A
#
# COMPACT_ATOMS: atom_id res chain seq x y z
N MET A 1 5.90 6.34 -24.15
CA MET A 1 6.80 6.54 -23.04
C MET A 1 7.25 5.23 -22.47
N SER A 2 8.24 4.68 -23.09
CA SER A 2 8.80 3.41 -22.64
C SER A 2 9.44 3.51 -21.26
N ASP A 3 9.80 4.73 -20.84
CA ASP A 3 10.53 4.92 -19.59
C ASP A 3 9.74 4.48 -18.35
N ALA A 4 8.43 4.70 -18.36
CA ALA A 4 7.60 4.29 -17.23
C ALA A 4 7.64 2.78 -17.02
N ASN A 5 7.58 2.00 -18.11
CA ASN A 5 7.64 0.56 -18.02
C ASN A 5 9.01 0.07 -17.59
N SER A 6 10.05 0.71 -18.09
CA SER A 6 11.42 0.37 -17.69
C SER A 6 11.63 0.63 -16.19
N SER A 7 11.09 1.73 -15.70
CA SER A 7 11.18 2.06 -14.28
C SER A 7 10.41 1.08 -13.41
N ILE A 8 9.22 0.67 -13.86
CA ILE A 8 8.44 -0.34 -13.16
C ILE A 8 9.19 -1.66 -13.12
N GLY A 9 9.84 -2.04 -14.24
CA GLY A 9 10.64 -3.25 -14.30
C GLY A 9 11.82 -3.24 -13.34
N ALA A 10 12.38 -2.06 -13.06
CA ALA A 10 13.46 -1.90 -12.10
C ALA A 10 12.97 -1.79 -10.66
N ASN A 11 11.66 -1.63 -10.47
CA ASN A 11 11.05 -1.47 -9.16
C ASN A 11 11.40 -2.65 -8.26
N GLY A 12 11.94 -2.36 -7.09
CA GLY A 12 12.31 -3.37 -6.11
C GLY A 12 13.66 -4.02 -6.34
N SER A 13 14.41 -3.62 -7.37
CA SER A 13 15.74 -4.17 -7.62
C SER A 13 16.75 -3.71 -6.59
N GLY A 14 16.54 -2.55 -5.96
CA GLY A 14 17.46 -1.96 -5.01
C GLY A 14 18.73 -1.40 -5.64
N ALA A 15 18.93 -1.62 -6.95
CA ALA A 15 20.12 -1.21 -7.65
C ALA A 15 19.91 -0.02 -8.58
N ALA A 16 18.68 0.43 -8.72
CA ALA A 16 18.34 1.53 -9.61
C ALA A 16 19.00 2.82 -9.15
N LYS A 17 19.68 3.50 -10.07
CA LYS A 17 20.21 4.84 -9.85
C LYS A 17 19.29 5.83 -10.52
N GLY A 18 19.06 6.96 -9.84
CA GLY A 18 18.15 7.97 -10.31
C GLY A 18 16.72 7.68 -9.91
N VAL A 19 15.80 8.26 -10.63
CA VAL A 19 14.37 8.22 -10.28
C VAL A 19 13.72 6.94 -10.78
N THR A 20 12.95 6.28 -9.92
CA THR A 20 12.03 5.21 -10.32
C THR A 20 10.69 5.87 -10.65
N TRP A 21 10.21 5.67 -11.86
CA TRP A 21 8.94 6.22 -12.33
C TRP A 21 7.89 5.11 -12.34
N ALA A 22 6.69 5.43 -11.94
CA ALA A 22 5.59 4.48 -11.98
C ALA A 22 4.28 5.19 -12.30
N ARG A 23 3.46 4.56 -13.13
CA ARG A 23 2.09 5.01 -13.43
C ARG A 23 1.15 3.94 -12.91
N ARG A 24 0.19 4.34 -12.11
CA ARG A 24 -0.72 3.39 -11.45
C ARG A 24 -1.32 2.38 -12.42
N SER A 25 -1.77 2.84 -13.59
CA SER A 25 -2.40 1.97 -14.57
C SER A 25 -1.47 0.90 -15.14
N GLU A 26 -0.16 1.05 -14.94
CA GLU A 26 0.85 0.14 -15.46
C GLU A 26 1.48 -0.75 -14.40
N VAL A 27 1.13 -0.55 -13.13
CA VAL A 27 1.65 -1.38 -12.05
C VAL A 27 0.71 -2.56 -11.81
N PRO A 28 1.15 -3.80 -12.05
CA PRO A 28 0.29 -4.96 -11.77
C PRO A 28 -0.03 -5.05 -10.30
N PRO A 29 -1.29 -5.35 -9.93
CA PRO A 29 -1.65 -5.50 -8.54
C PRO A 29 -1.38 -6.91 -8.03
N PHE A 30 -1.23 -7.04 -6.71
CA PHE A 30 -1.42 -8.31 -6.04
C PHE A 30 -2.54 -8.15 -5.00
N SER A 31 -3.14 -9.27 -4.59
CA SER A 31 -4.26 -9.25 -3.64
C SER A 31 -3.85 -9.98 -2.35
N PRO A 32 -3.59 -9.24 -1.26
CA PRO A 32 -3.24 -9.89 0.01
C PRO A 32 -4.44 -10.49 0.73
N ALA A 33 -5.65 -10.09 0.37
CA ALA A 33 -6.89 -10.56 0.99
C ALA A 33 -8.06 -10.29 0.04
N PRO A 34 -9.22 -10.94 0.23
CA PRO A 34 -10.39 -10.70 -0.61
C PRO A 34 -10.78 -9.22 -0.65
N GLY A 35 -11.04 -8.71 -1.85
CA GLY A 35 -11.48 -7.34 -2.04
C GLY A 35 -10.40 -6.28 -1.90
N ILE A 36 -9.13 -6.66 -1.80
CA ILE A 36 -8.02 -5.73 -1.62
C ILE A 36 -7.01 -5.92 -2.74
N GLN A 37 -6.65 -4.82 -3.39
CA GLN A 37 -5.65 -4.80 -4.46
C GLN A 37 -4.54 -3.84 -4.06
N VAL A 38 -3.29 -4.29 -4.16
CA VAL A 38 -2.12 -3.50 -3.79
C VAL A 38 -1.19 -3.36 -4.99
N GLN A 39 -0.80 -2.12 -5.30
CA GLN A 39 0.09 -1.79 -6.41
C GLN A 39 1.29 -1.03 -5.85
N PRO A 40 2.42 -1.72 -5.61
CA PRO A 40 3.56 -1.10 -4.93
C PRO A 40 4.52 -0.40 -5.90
N VAL A 41 5.16 0.63 -5.39
CA VAL A 41 6.32 1.28 -6.01
C VAL A 41 7.43 1.22 -4.97
N ILE A 42 8.51 0.53 -5.30
CA ILE A 42 9.53 0.14 -4.32
C ILE A 42 10.82 0.89 -4.59
N GLY A 43 11.29 1.60 -3.58
CA GLY A 43 12.58 2.27 -3.58
C GLY A 43 13.65 1.45 -2.89
N GLU A 44 14.72 2.11 -2.50
CA GLU A 44 15.82 1.46 -1.78
C GLU A 44 15.47 1.17 -0.32
N SER A 45 14.87 2.15 0.36
CA SER A 45 14.58 2.06 1.80
C SER A 45 13.11 2.22 2.14
N LEU A 46 12.27 2.55 1.17
CA LEU A 46 10.85 2.75 1.38
C LEU A 46 10.06 2.18 0.21
N MET A 47 8.78 1.95 0.44
CA MET A 47 7.84 1.65 -0.63
C MET A 47 6.57 2.43 -0.40
N THR A 48 5.90 2.80 -1.50
CA THR A 48 4.55 3.34 -1.42
C THR A 48 3.62 2.46 -2.25
N CYS A 49 2.36 2.40 -1.86
CA CYS A 49 1.38 1.53 -2.51
C CYS A 49 0.10 2.29 -2.77
N TRP A 50 -0.48 2.10 -3.96
CA TRP A 50 -1.92 2.33 -4.09
C TRP A 50 -2.61 1.09 -3.57
N ILE A 51 -3.55 1.28 -2.64
CA ILE A 51 -4.32 0.19 -2.07
C ILE A 51 -5.79 0.49 -2.30
N ALA A 52 -6.44 -0.35 -3.10
CA ALA A 52 -7.86 -0.23 -3.38
C ALA A 52 -8.59 -1.34 -2.63
N MET A 53 -9.60 -0.96 -1.85
CA MET A 53 -10.42 -1.91 -1.10
C MET A 53 -11.87 -1.76 -1.52
N GLU A 54 -12.52 -2.89 -1.81
CA GLU A 54 -13.94 -2.91 -2.12
C GLU A 54 -14.76 -2.51 -0.90
N PRO A 55 -16.03 -2.06 -1.08
CA PRO A 55 -16.90 -1.73 0.04
C PRO A 55 -16.92 -2.84 1.08
N GLY A 56 -16.66 -2.48 2.34
CA GLY A 56 -16.68 -3.40 3.46
C GLY A 56 -15.51 -4.36 3.57
N ALA A 57 -14.54 -4.29 2.65
CA ALA A 57 -13.36 -5.15 2.74
C ALA A 57 -12.58 -4.88 4.02
N VAL A 58 -12.01 -5.93 4.60
CA VAL A 58 -11.38 -5.87 5.91
C VAL A 58 -9.90 -6.21 5.81
N VAL A 59 -9.07 -5.34 6.37
CA VAL A 59 -7.70 -5.68 6.74
C VAL A 59 -7.74 -6.11 8.19
N ALA A 60 -7.55 -7.41 8.45
CA ALA A 60 -7.60 -7.95 9.79
C ALA A 60 -6.50 -7.34 10.67
N GLU A 61 -6.72 -7.35 11.98
CA GLU A 61 -5.73 -6.82 12.91
C GLU A 61 -4.39 -7.52 12.72
N HIS A 62 -3.34 -6.71 12.59
CA HIS A 62 -1.99 -7.18 12.35
C HIS A 62 -0.99 -6.11 12.80
N SER A 63 0.27 -6.49 12.87
CA SER A 63 1.36 -5.57 13.11
C SER A 63 2.52 -5.95 12.20
N HIS A 64 3.43 -5.02 11.97
CA HIS A 64 4.62 -5.24 11.17
C HIS A 64 5.73 -4.27 11.60
N PRO A 65 7.01 -4.61 11.33
CA PRO A 65 8.13 -3.79 11.79
C PRO A 65 8.35 -2.52 10.95
N ASN A 66 7.37 -2.14 10.17
CA ASN A 66 7.43 -0.95 9.32
C ASN A 66 6.63 0.17 9.96
N GLU A 67 7.16 1.38 9.91
CA GLU A 67 6.33 2.57 10.11
C GLU A 67 5.49 2.75 8.86
N GLN A 68 4.23 3.15 9.01
CA GLN A 68 3.27 3.25 7.93
C GLN A 68 2.61 4.62 7.94
N LEU A 69 2.61 5.28 6.79
CA LEU A 69 1.86 6.52 6.59
C LEU A 69 0.80 6.27 5.53
N GLY A 70 -0.45 6.59 5.84
CA GLY A 70 -1.54 6.43 4.88
C GLY A 70 -2.24 7.76 4.60
N VAL A 71 -2.71 7.91 3.37
CA VAL A 71 -3.51 9.06 2.93
C VAL A 71 -4.72 8.51 2.18
N VAL A 72 -5.91 9.00 2.51
CA VAL A 72 -7.14 8.62 1.80
C VAL A 72 -7.27 9.48 0.55
N VAL A 73 -7.32 8.85 -0.63
CA VAL A 73 -7.46 9.58 -1.89
C VAL A 73 -8.83 9.42 -2.52
N GLU A 74 -9.56 8.33 -2.22
CA GLU A 74 -10.95 8.12 -2.62
C GLU A 74 -11.68 7.34 -1.55
N GLY A 75 -12.97 7.61 -1.35
CA GLY A 75 -13.80 6.85 -0.42
C GLY A 75 -13.49 7.10 1.04
N SER A 76 -13.63 6.07 1.86
CA SER A 76 -13.40 6.15 3.30
C SER A 76 -12.98 4.82 3.89
N VAL A 77 -12.33 4.87 5.04
CA VAL A 77 -11.89 3.68 5.76
C VAL A 77 -11.95 3.95 7.25
N SER A 78 -12.36 2.96 8.04
CA SER A 78 -12.29 3.04 9.51
C SER A 78 -11.01 2.34 9.94
N ILE A 79 -10.14 3.07 10.62
CA ILE A 79 -8.88 2.55 11.16
C ILE A 79 -9.02 2.39 12.66
N THR A 80 -8.67 1.22 13.17
CA THR A 80 -8.70 0.92 14.61
C THR A 80 -7.31 0.56 15.10
N ALA A 81 -6.87 1.24 16.14
CA ALA A 81 -5.61 0.97 16.83
C ALA A 81 -5.74 1.45 18.27
N GLU A 82 -5.15 0.74 19.21
CA GLU A 82 -5.12 1.13 20.63
C GLU A 82 -6.51 1.38 21.21
N GLY A 83 -7.50 0.59 20.79
CA GLY A 83 -8.88 0.70 21.27
C GLY A 83 -9.65 1.87 20.70
N GLU A 84 -9.08 2.64 19.80
CA GLU A 84 -9.73 3.78 19.17
C GLU A 84 -9.99 3.49 17.70
N THR A 85 -11.19 3.84 17.23
CA THR A 85 -11.57 3.72 15.82
C THR A 85 -11.86 5.12 15.28
N ARG A 86 -11.27 5.44 14.14
CA ARG A 86 -11.56 6.69 13.44
C ARG A 86 -11.93 6.42 12.00
N GLU A 87 -12.98 7.08 11.54
CA GLU A 87 -13.32 7.12 10.12
C GLU A 87 -12.43 8.16 9.44
N MET A 88 -11.70 7.71 8.43
CA MET A 88 -10.81 8.56 7.63
C MET A 88 -11.45 8.77 6.27
N VAL A 89 -11.53 10.02 5.86
CA VAL A 89 -12.15 10.41 4.58
C VAL A 89 -11.10 11.07 3.69
N VAL A 90 -11.49 11.38 2.46
CA VAL A 90 -10.57 11.97 1.45
C VAL A 90 -9.83 13.18 2.04
N GLY A 91 -8.51 13.14 1.93
CA GLY A 91 -7.62 14.17 2.43
C GLY A 91 -7.07 13.91 3.83
N ASP A 92 -7.64 12.94 4.56
CA ASP A 92 -7.12 12.58 5.87
C ASP A 92 -5.86 11.71 5.73
N ALA A 93 -5.00 11.82 6.74
CA ALA A 93 -3.78 11.03 6.81
C ALA A 93 -3.58 10.47 8.21
N TYR A 94 -2.84 9.38 8.31
CA TYR A 94 -2.51 8.75 9.58
C TYR A 94 -1.11 8.15 9.53
N VAL A 95 -0.48 8.05 10.68
CA VAL A 95 0.81 7.37 10.83
C VAL A 95 0.62 6.27 11.87
N VAL A 96 0.99 5.05 11.50
CA VAL A 96 0.99 3.90 12.40
C VAL A 96 2.45 3.59 12.76
N PRO A 97 2.82 3.69 14.05
CA PRO A 97 4.18 3.34 14.47
C PRO A 97 4.49 1.88 14.17
N LYS A 98 5.78 1.58 14.02
CA LYS A 98 6.21 0.20 13.84
C LYS A 98 5.69 -0.67 14.99
N ASP A 99 5.35 -1.90 14.67
CA ASP A 99 4.92 -2.94 15.62
C ASP A 99 3.59 -2.67 16.33
N LEU A 100 2.90 -1.58 16.03
CA LEU A 100 1.61 -1.29 16.63
C LEU A 100 0.49 -2.05 15.90
N ALA A 101 -0.28 -2.85 16.63
CA ALA A 101 -1.40 -3.59 16.06
C ALA A 101 -2.48 -2.63 15.57
N HIS A 102 -2.99 -2.88 14.37
CA HIS A 102 -4.02 -2.03 13.76
C HIS A 102 -4.85 -2.84 12.77
N ARG A 103 -6.02 -2.32 12.45
CA ARG A 103 -6.92 -2.93 11.47
C ARG A 103 -7.66 -1.84 10.71
N GLY A 104 -8.25 -2.22 9.57
CA GLY A 104 -9.01 -1.28 8.74
C GLY A 104 -10.21 -1.94 8.10
N VAL A 105 -11.28 -1.16 7.93
CA VAL A 105 -12.50 -1.61 7.23
C VAL A 105 -12.90 -0.53 6.25
N ALA A 106 -12.98 -0.89 4.97
CA ALA A 106 -13.41 0.05 3.93
C ALA A 106 -14.87 0.45 4.15
N GLY A 107 -15.16 1.70 3.87
CA GLY A 107 -16.51 2.23 3.98
C GLY A 107 -17.45 1.72 2.90
N ALA A 108 -18.69 2.26 2.89
CA ALA A 108 -19.77 1.80 2.02
C ALA A 108 -19.47 1.94 0.52
N ASN A 109 -18.58 2.85 0.15
CA ASN A 109 -18.18 3.10 -1.24
C ASN A 109 -16.76 2.61 -1.55
N GLY A 110 -16.16 1.82 -0.65
CA GLY A 110 -14.78 1.39 -0.78
C GLY A 110 -13.80 2.50 -0.42
N VAL A 111 -12.53 2.25 -0.68
CA VAL A 111 -11.48 3.22 -0.39
C VAL A 111 -10.30 3.01 -1.34
N VAL A 112 -9.63 4.10 -1.70
CA VAL A 112 -8.30 4.06 -2.28
C VAL A 112 -7.38 4.83 -1.35
N LEU A 113 -6.33 4.15 -0.92
CA LEU A 113 -5.30 4.69 -0.04
C LEU A 113 -3.98 4.79 -0.81
N VAL A 114 -3.16 5.75 -0.41
CA VAL A 114 -1.73 5.72 -0.71
C VAL A 114 -1.04 5.47 0.61
N GLU A 115 -0.35 4.34 0.72
CA GLU A 115 0.33 3.96 1.95
C GLU A 115 1.82 3.78 1.72
N THR A 116 2.62 4.40 2.57
CA THR A 116 4.07 4.34 2.52
C THR A 116 4.60 3.59 3.73
N PHE A 117 5.51 2.66 3.48
CA PHE A 117 6.14 1.83 4.51
C PHE A 117 7.64 2.07 4.54
N VAL A 118 8.20 2.20 5.75
CA VAL A 118 9.65 2.32 5.97
C VAL A 118 10.04 1.40 7.11
N PRO A 119 10.98 0.48 6.93
CA PRO A 119 11.61 0.08 5.66
C PRO A 119 10.61 -0.61 4.73
N ILE A 120 11.10 -1.13 3.62
CA ILE A 120 10.26 -1.86 2.66
C ILE A 120 9.53 -3.00 3.38
N ARG A 121 8.21 -3.10 3.17
CA ARG A 121 7.40 -4.19 3.72
C ARG A 121 7.63 -5.44 2.87
N GLU A 122 8.52 -6.32 3.35
CA GLU A 122 9.03 -7.43 2.56
C GLU A 122 7.97 -8.43 2.12
N GLU A 123 6.96 -8.68 2.95
CA GLU A 123 5.90 -9.60 2.55
C GLU A 123 5.12 -9.08 1.33
N TYR A 124 4.92 -7.76 1.24
CA TYR A 124 4.28 -7.14 0.09
C TYR A 124 5.19 -7.16 -1.13
N ALA A 125 6.46 -6.82 -0.94
CA ALA A 125 7.44 -6.84 -2.03
C ALA A 125 7.56 -8.25 -2.62
N LYS A 126 7.64 -9.27 -1.77
CA LYS A 126 7.73 -10.66 -2.19
C LYS A 126 6.49 -11.10 -2.96
N ALA A 127 5.29 -10.78 -2.43
CA ALA A 127 4.03 -11.16 -3.07
C ALA A 127 3.90 -10.49 -4.44
N TRP A 128 4.29 -9.24 -4.55
CA TRP A 128 4.22 -8.50 -5.81
C TRP A 128 5.21 -9.06 -6.84
N ARG A 129 6.44 -9.34 -6.44
CA ARG A 129 7.43 -9.93 -7.34
C ARG A 129 6.96 -11.27 -7.88
N ALA A 130 6.27 -12.06 -7.07
CA ALA A 130 5.72 -13.34 -7.51
C ALA A 130 4.69 -13.15 -8.63
N VAL A 131 3.92 -12.07 -8.60
CA VAL A 131 2.96 -11.75 -9.66
C VAL A 131 3.68 -11.29 -10.94
N VAL A 132 4.63 -10.35 -10.82
CA VAL A 132 5.26 -9.75 -12.01
C VAL A 132 6.28 -10.67 -12.66
N GLU A 133 6.85 -11.59 -11.90
CA GLU A 133 7.86 -12.54 -12.41
C GLU A 133 7.25 -13.90 -12.75
N GLY A 134 6.09 -14.18 -12.19
CA GLY A 134 5.37 -15.42 -12.42
C GLY A 134 4.67 -15.42 -13.74
#